data_5b29bcedcbbd451017c8228db5b5ad2f
#
_entry.id   5b29bcedcbbd451017c8228db5b5ad2f
#
_cell.length_a   1.000
_cell.length_b   1.000
_cell.length_c   1.000
_cell.angle_alpha   90.00
_cell.angle_beta   90.00
_cell.angle_gamma   90.00
#
_symmetry.space_group_name_H-M   'P 1'
#
loop_
_entity.id
_entity.type
_entity.pdbx_description
1 polymer ?
#
loop_
_entity_poly.entity_id
_entity_poly.type
_entity_poly.pdbx_seq_one_letter_code
_entity_poly.pdbx_strand_id
1 'polypeptide(L)'
;EWLTATASSDRKTLTVSVAGNTTTSSRTDIITLAVSGLTATIAVTQHAGEAYLTVSPNELGFGSAASLETVTVSTNATTDYSITSSNSEWLTATASSDRKTLTISVTENTTTSIRSGTVTLAVSGLTAVVAVTQSATPFIDDNGHEAIDLGLPSGTKWANMNVGASSPEDYGLYFAWGETVGYGSDTSDGHSFDWASYKYCNGSYTTLTKYCTNSSYGTVDNKTTLDLSDDAAYVNWGSSWRMPTYDEICELFDNTTSTWTSVNGVSGRRFTSKTNGNSIFLPAAGYRYGSSSDQGADGYYWSSSLYTWASSSYDARSLGFFSDYAGTNYSHYRCRGQSVRPVLRN
;
A
#
# COMPACT_ATOMS: atom_id res chain seq x y z
N GLU A 1 43.96 24.17 -16.89
CA GLU A 1 44.56 25.37 -16.29
C GLU A 1 43.47 26.09 -15.50
N TRP A 2 43.69 26.37 -14.21
CA TRP A 2 42.68 26.96 -13.33
C TRP A 2 42.91 28.47 -13.09
N LEU A 3 44.13 28.96 -13.40
CA LEU A 3 44.56 30.32 -13.20
C LEU A 3 45.01 30.89 -14.54
N THR A 4 44.44 32.01 -14.95
CA THR A 4 44.86 32.76 -16.13
C THR A 4 45.04 34.23 -15.80
N ALA A 5 45.94 34.89 -16.52
CA ALA A 5 46.20 36.31 -16.36
C ALA A 5 46.35 37.00 -17.74
N THR A 6 45.65 38.13 -17.89
CA THR A 6 45.68 38.91 -19.13
C THR A 6 45.98 40.39 -18.84
N ALA A 7 47.00 40.93 -19.47
CA ALA A 7 47.31 42.32 -19.31
C ALA A 7 46.45 43.22 -20.24
N SER A 8 46.08 44.43 -19.77
CA SER A 8 45.43 45.45 -20.57
C SER A 8 46.34 45.95 -21.70
N SER A 9 45.78 46.56 -22.74
CA SER A 9 46.51 47.09 -23.90
C SER A 9 47.54 48.16 -23.53
N ASP A 10 47.23 48.93 -22.49
CA ASP A 10 48.19 50.00 -21.96
C ASP A 10 49.14 49.38 -20.90
N ARG A 11 49.09 48.10 -20.62
CA ARG A 11 49.91 47.34 -19.65
C ARG A 11 49.89 47.89 -18.21
N LYS A 12 48.86 48.64 -17.84
CA LYS A 12 48.75 49.21 -16.50
C LYS A 12 47.90 48.33 -15.57
N THR A 13 47.10 47.40 -16.13
CA THR A 13 46.20 46.53 -15.39
C THR A 13 46.42 45.07 -15.78
N LEU A 14 46.40 44.20 -14.81
CA LEU A 14 46.39 42.75 -14.99
C LEU A 14 45.05 42.19 -14.49
N THR A 15 44.30 41.56 -15.38
CA THR A 15 43.10 40.81 -14.99
C THR A 15 43.50 39.38 -14.70
N VAL A 16 43.20 38.93 -13.47
CA VAL A 16 43.42 37.56 -13.02
C VAL A 16 42.07 36.85 -12.99
N SER A 17 41.98 35.71 -13.67
CA SER A 17 40.78 34.89 -13.70
C SER A 17 41.08 33.49 -13.14
N VAL A 18 40.18 32.98 -12.35
CA VAL A 18 40.27 31.62 -11.76
C VAL A 18 39.04 30.79 -12.12
N ALA A 19 39.22 29.52 -12.52
CA ALA A 19 38.15 28.57 -12.64
C ALA A 19 37.71 28.10 -11.25
N GLY A 20 36.42 27.70 -11.08
CA GLY A 20 35.92 27.22 -9.82
C GLY A 20 36.78 26.06 -9.26
N ASN A 21 37.05 26.08 -7.96
CA ASN A 21 37.70 24.95 -7.26
C ASN A 21 36.65 23.99 -6.76
N THR A 22 36.45 22.89 -7.48
CA THR A 22 35.47 21.84 -7.10
C THR A 22 36.04 20.76 -6.17
N THR A 23 37.34 20.90 -5.79
CA THR A 23 37.98 19.94 -4.86
C THR A 23 37.86 20.39 -3.40
N THR A 24 38.05 19.46 -2.47
CA THR A 24 38.05 19.77 -1.03
C THR A 24 39.41 20.29 -0.50
N SER A 25 40.33 20.63 -1.40
CA SER A 25 41.65 21.17 -1.05
C SER A 25 41.85 22.56 -1.65
N SER A 26 42.47 23.47 -0.89
CA SER A 26 42.94 24.75 -1.42
C SER A 26 44.05 24.53 -2.43
N ARG A 27 44.12 25.40 -3.43
CA ARG A 27 45.20 25.38 -4.42
C ARG A 27 45.87 26.75 -4.53
N THR A 28 47.17 26.74 -4.82
CA THR A 28 48.00 27.94 -4.97
C THR A 28 48.81 27.88 -6.25
N ASP A 29 49.04 29.04 -6.84
CA ASP A 29 49.92 29.20 -7.97
C ASP A 29 50.47 30.63 -8.01
N ILE A 30 51.45 30.91 -8.89
CA ILE A 30 52.15 32.19 -8.97
C ILE A 30 52.06 32.71 -10.40
N ILE A 31 51.57 33.96 -10.54
CA ILE A 31 51.68 34.71 -11.80
C ILE A 31 52.97 35.49 -11.77
N THR A 32 53.83 35.29 -12.77
CA THR A 32 55.08 36.03 -12.91
C THR A 32 54.96 37.03 -14.04
N LEU A 33 55.22 38.30 -13.74
CA LEU A 33 55.37 39.43 -14.71
C LEU A 33 56.82 39.62 -14.92
N ALA A 34 57.27 39.74 -16.22
CA ALA A 34 58.68 39.96 -16.56
C ALA A 34 58.77 41.04 -17.62
N VAL A 35 59.69 42.00 -17.42
CA VAL A 35 60.03 43.04 -18.38
C VAL A 35 61.51 43.47 -18.22
N SER A 36 62.29 43.49 -19.30
CA SER A 36 63.67 43.95 -19.32
C SER A 36 64.57 43.42 -18.21
N GLY A 37 64.40 42.11 -17.84
CA GLY A 37 65.18 41.45 -16.77
C GLY A 37 64.65 41.66 -15.34
N LEU A 38 63.61 42.47 -15.17
CA LEU A 38 62.89 42.64 -13.89
C LEU A 38 61.72 41.69 -13.81
N THR A 39 61.47 41.17 -12.65
CA THR A 39 60.32 40.25 -12.37
C THR A 39 59.51 40.71 -11.16
N ALA A 40 58.23 40.53 -11.26
CA ALA A 40 57.28 40.68 -10.13
C ALA A 40 56.36 39.46 -10.07
N THR A 41 56.00 39.00 -8.90
CA THR A 41 55.17 37.82 -8.68
C THR A 41 53.92 38.16 -7.93
N ILE A 42 52.81 37.49 -8.28
CA ILE A 42 51.54 37.52 -7.56
C ILE A 42 51.21 36.09 -7.15
N ALA A 43 51.20 35.81 -5.86
CA ALA A 43 50.73 34.55 -5.31
C ALA A 43 49.18 34.57 -5.29
N VAL A 44 48.60 33.57 -5.90
CA VAL A 44 47.12 33.40 -5.93
C VAL A 44 46.77 32.14 -5.16
N THR A 45 45.93 32.29 -4.16
CA THR A 45 45.36 31.16 -3.38
C THR A 45 43.89 31.12 -3.63
N GLN A 46 43.40 29.94 -4.00
CA GLN A 46 41.96 29.67 -4.08
C GLN A 46 41.57 28.62 -3.04
N HIS A 47 40.61 28.97 -2.22
CA HIS A 47 40.12 28.05 -1.17
C HIS A 47 39.47 26.80 -1.76
N ALA A 48 39.35 25.76 -0.94
CA ALA A 48 38.61 24.55 -1.23
C ALA A 48 37.15 24.85 -1.57
N GLY A 49 36.53 24.05 -2.43
CA GLY A 49 35.10 24.02 -2.61
C GLY A 49 34.43 23.39 -1.41
N GLU A 50 33.13 23.65 -1.26
CA GLU A 50 32.31 22.98 -0.23
C GLU A 50 32.29 21.45 -0.47
N ALA A 51 32.48 20.70 0.59
CA ALA A 51 32.43 19.24 0.51
C ALA A 51 30.97 18.77 0.39
N TYR A 52 30.72 17.83 -0.50
CA TYR A 52 29.39 17.22 -0.65
C TYR A 52 29.46 15.71 -0.91
N LEU A 53 28.39 15.02 -0.49
CA LEU A 53 28.07 13.63 -0.82
C LEU A 53 26.57 13.54 -1.00
N THR A 54 26.11 13.13 -2.18
CA THR A 54 24.68 12.98 -2.49
C THR A 54 24.40 11.68 -3.24
N VAL A 55 23.18 11.18 -3.12
CA VAL A 55 22.66 9.99 -3.81
C VAL A 55 21.34 10.32 -4.49
N SER A 56 21.11 9.72 -5.66
CA SER A 56 19.85 9.90 -6.39
C SER A 56 19.50 8.64 -7.21
N PRO A 57 18.31 8.07 -7.04
CA PRO A 57 17.30 8.41 -6.03
C PRO A 57 17.78 8.08 -4.60
N ASN A 58 17.16 8.71 -3.60
CA ASN A 58 17.43 8.45 -2.18
C ASN A 58 16.38 7.55 -1.52
N GLU A 59 15.40 7.09 -2.29
CA GLU A 59 14.39 6.11 -1.88
C GLU A 59 14.19 5.08 -2.98
N LEU A 60 14.09 3.80 -2.61
CA LEU A 60 13.85 2.68 -3.52
C LEU A 60 12.74 1.78 -2.98
N GLY A 61 11.82 1.37 -3.87
CA GLY A 61 10.77 0.38 -3.59
C GLY A 61 10.97 -0.87 -4.43
N PHE A 62 11.06 -2.03 -3.79
CA PHE A 62 11.20 -3.33 -4.44
C PHE A 62 9.93 -4.16 -4.30
N GLY A 63 9.62 -5.00 -5.31
CA GLY A 63 8.68 -6.11 -5.15
C GLY A 63 9.21 -7.16 -4.17
N SER A 64 8.40 -8.20 -3.89
CA SER A 64 8.81 -9.29 -2.97
C SER A 64 9.96 -10.14 -3.51
N ALA A 65 10.08 -10.31 -4.83
CA ALA A 65 11.15 -11.09 -5.45
C ALA A 65 12.53 -10.45 -5.25
N ALA A 66 13.58 -11.29 -5.31
CA ALA A 66 14.96 -10.82 -5.37
C ALA A 66 15.16 -9.89 -6.57
N SER A 67 15.77 -8.73 -6.36
CA SER A 67 15.95 -7.70 -7.40
C SER A 67 17.13 -6.78 -7.06
N LEU A 68 17.50 -5.95 -8.03
CA LEU A 68 18.51 -4.92 -7.85
C LEU A 68 18.12 -3.63 -8.58
N GLU A 69 18.58 -2.50 -8.02
CA GLU A 69 18.41 -1.16 -8.58
C GLU A 69 19.70 -0.36 -8.44
N THR A 70 19.85 0.68 -9.24
CA THR A 70 21.05 1.51 -9.22
C THR A 70 20.75 2.92 -8.75
N VAL A 71 21.69 3.49 -8.01
CA VAL A 71 21.65 4.84 -7.47
C VAL A 71 22.90 5.59 -7.93
N THR A 72 22.75 6.81 -8.42
CA THR A 72 23.87 7.68 -8.75
C THR A 72 24.45 8.29 -7.48
N VAL A 73 25.77 8.26 -7.35
CA VAL A 73 26.53 8.89 -6.27
C VAL A 73 27.32 10.09 -6.82
N SER A 74 27.19 11.22 -6.17
CA SER A 74 27.98 12.43 -6.50
C SER A 74 28.71 12.92 -5.27
N THR A 75 30.04 13.14 -5.40
CA THR A 75 30.90 13.64 -4.32
C THR A 75 32.13 14.32 -4.92
N ASN A 76 32.68 15.28 -4.20
CA ASN A 76 33.99 15.85 -4.47
C ASN A 76 35.07 15.38 -3.44
N ALA A 77 34.75 14.42 -2.60
CA ALA A 77 35.75 13.81 -1.73
C ALA A 77 36.85 13.10 -2.53
N THR A 78 38.07 13.21 -2.06
CA THR A 78 39.25 12.59 -2.70
C THR A 78 39.50 11.16 -2.21
N THR A 79 38.80 10.76 -1.14
CA THR A 79 38.85 9.42 -0.56
C THR A 79 37.57 8.66 -0.85
N ASP A 80 37.64 7.34 -0.82
CA ASP A 80 36.50 6.50 -1.04
C ASP A 80 35.49 6.62 0.12
N TYR A 81 34.19 6.60 -0.22
CA TYR A 81 33.14 6.49 0.78
C TYR A 81 32.99 5.04 1.27
N SER A 82 32.68 4.87 2.54
CA SER A 82 32.25 3.57 3.09
C SER A 82 30.75 3.34 2.81
N ILE A 83 30.36 2.08 2.79
CA ILE A 83 28.98 1.65 2.58
C ILE A 83 28.55 0.79 3.77
N THR A 84 27.40 1.09 4.37
CA THR A 84 26.84 0.32 5.47
C THR A 84 25.35 0.06 5.20
N SER A 85 24.95 -1.21 5.27
CA SER A 85 23.53 -1.60 5.27
C SER A 85 23.02 -1.75 6.69
N SER A 86 21.80 -1.34 6.94
CA SER A 86 21.10 -1.56 8.22
C SER A 86 20.77 -3.03 8.47
N ASN A 87 20.70 -3.85 7.40
CA ASN A 87 20.46 -5.29 7.49
C ASN A 87 21.10 -6.01 6.29
N SER A 88 22.31 -6.52 6.48
CA SER A 88 23.08 -7.18 5.43
C SER A 88 22.58 -8.59 5.05
N GLU A 89 21.61 -9.15 5.77
CA GLU A 89 21.03 -10.46 5.44
C GLU A 89 20.17 -10.41 4.19
N TRP A 90 19.49 -9.29 3.97
CA TRP A 90 18.58 -9.15 2.82
C TRP A 90 18.83 -7.92 1.95
N LEU A 91 19.56 -6.93 2.45
CA LEU A 91 19.86 -5.67 1.77
C LEU A 91 21.35 -5.48 1.65
N THR A 92 21.87 -5.47 0.44
CA THR A 92 23.31 -5.26 0.17
C THR A 92 23.51 -4.14 -0.83
N ALA A 93 24.68 -3.53 -0.81
CA ALA A 93 25.03 -2.48 -1.77
C ALA A 93 26.50 -2.57 -2.17
N THR A 94 26.78 -2.37 -3.47
CA THR A 94 28.12 -2.44 -4.05
C THR A 94 28.35 -1.24 -4.95
N ALA A 95 29.48 -0.54 -4.76
CA ALA A 95 29.88 0.56 -5.62
C ALA A 95 30.52 0.07 -6.92
N SER A 96 30.29 0.81 -8.02
CA SER A 96 31.04 0.67 -9.26
C SER A 96 32.52 1.01 -9.06
N SER A 97 33.38 0.58 -9.97
CA SER A 97 34.85 0.85 -9.89
C SER A 97 35.18 2.36 -9.90
N ASP A 98 34.37 3.17 -10.57
CA ASP A 98 34.52 4.64 -10.60
C ASP A 98 33.79 5.33 -9.44
N ARG A 99 33.12 4.56 -8.57
CA ARG A 99 32.38 5.01 -7.39
C ARG A 99 31.26 6.02 -7.66
N LYS A 100 30.78 6.09 -8.91
CA LYS A 100 29.68 7.00 -9.30
C LYS A 100 28.31 6.34 -9.29
N THR A 101 28.28 5.02 -9.23
CA THR A 101 27.05 4.24 -9.17
C THR A 101 27.09 3.27 -8.00
N LEU A 102 25.99 3.16 -7.28
CA LEU A 102 25.78 2.16 -6.25
C LEU A 102 24.70 1.19 -6.73
N THR A 103 25.00 -0.08 -6.81
CA THR A 103 24.02 -1.14 -7.03
C THR A 103 23.51 -1.61 -5.69
N ILE A 104 22.20 -1.45 -5.46
CA ILE A 104 21.50 -1.95 -4.27
C ILE A 104 20.76 -3.21 -4.65
N SER A 105 20.96 -4.28 -3.89
CA SER A 105 20.37 -5.59 -4.15
C SER A 105 19.60 -6.06 -2.92
N VAL A 106 18.42 -6.63 -3.15
CA VAL A 106 17.58 -7.25 -2.13
C VAL A 106 17.41 -8.74 -2.43
N THR A 107 17.44 -9.57 -1.39
CA THR A 107 17.01 -10.98 -1.52
C THR A 107 15.50 -11.06 -1.57
N GLU A 108 14.93 -12.21 -1.94
CA GLU A 108 13.50 -12.45 -1.89
C GLU A 108 12.94 -12.24 -0.47
N ASN A 109 11.83 -11.51 -0.36
CA ASN A 109 11.07 -11.40 0.88
C ASN A 109 9.99 -12.48 0.90
N THR A 110 10.28 -13.61 1.50
CA THR A 110 9.34 -14.75 1.63
C THR A 110 8.32 -14.56 2.76
N THR A 111 8.39 -13.44 3.49
CA THR A 111 7.45 -13.15 4.57
C THR A 111 6.20 -12.43 4.07
N THR A 112 5.13 -12.54 4.81
CA THR A 112 3.87 -11.83 4.53
C THR A 112 3.86 -10.40 5.09
N SER A 113 5.04 -9.85 5.44
CA SER A 113 5.21 -8.49 5.96
C SER A 113 6.20 -7.69 5.11
N ILE A 114 5.90 -6.41 4.91
CA ILE A 114 6.82 -5.46 4.30
C ILE A 114 8.07 -5.33 5.18
N ARG A 115 9.23 -5.19 4.58
CA ARG A 115 10.47 -4.90 5.30
C ARG A 115 11.14 -3.64 4.78
N SER A 116 11.79 -2.92 5.69
CA SER A 116 12.46 -1.66 5.39
C SER A 116 13.89 -1.69 5.91
N GLY A 117 14.76 -0.99 5.23
CA GLY A 117 16.16 -0.83 5.62
C GLY A 117 16.76 0.43 5.00
N THR A 118 18.01 0.71 5.35
CA THR A 118 18.76 1.83 4.80
C THR A 118 20.15 1.40 4.35
N VAL A 119 20.63 2.03 3.28
CA VAL A 119 22.03 2.01 2.88
C VAL A 119 22.63 3.37 3.12
N THR A 120 23.64 3.44 3.97
CA THR A 120 24.34 4.66 4.35
C THR A 120 25.72 4.71 3.71
N LEU A 121 26.01 5.79 3.00
CA LEU A 121 27.35 6.15 2.50
C LEU A 121 27.96 7.17 3.45
N ALA A 122 29.25 7.04 3.75
CA ALA A 122 29.95 8.02 4.58
C ALA A 122 31.36 8.27 4.09
N VAL A 123 31.75 9.55 4.03
CA VAL A 123 33.11 10.01 3.66
C VAL A 123 33.42 11.37 4.30
N SER A 124 34.57 11.51 4.93
CA SER A 124 35.07 12.79 5.47
C SER A 124 34.03 13.53 6.36
N GLY A 125 33.26 12.80 7.16
CA GLY A 125 32.23 13.37 8.03
C GLY A 125 30.89 13.68 7.36
N LEU A 126 30.77 13.49 6.05
CA LEU A 126 29.53 13.57 5.29
C LEU A 126 28.83 12.22 5.26
N THR A 127 27.49 12.23 5.23
CA THR A 127 26.67 11.02 5.07
C THR A 127 25.58 11.26 4.03
N ALA A 128 25.25 10.21 3.27
CA ALA A 128 24.10 10.14 2.40
C ALA A 128 23.40 8.82 2.61
N VAL A 129 22.06 8.81 2.60
CA VAL A 129 21.25 7.64 2.92
C VAL A 129 20.29 7.33 1.78
N VAL A 130 20.19 6.06 1.43
CA VAL A 130 19.14 5.52 0.57
C VAL A 130 18.19 4.72 1.44
N ALA A 131 16.92 5.13 1.50
CA ALA A 131 15.86 4.37 2.15
C ALA A 131 15.36 3.27 1.20
N VAL A 132 15.19 2.06 1.73
CA VAL A 132 14.77 0.90 0.95
C VAL A 132 13.56 0.27 1.60
N THR A 133 12.51 0.05 0.81
CA THR A 133 11.34 -0.75 1.19
C THR A 133 11.20 -1.93 0.25
N GLN A 134 10.80 -3.08 0.77
CA GLN A 134 10.49 -4.25 -0.03
C GLN A 134 9.14 -4.83 0.35
N SER A 135 8.30 -5.05 -0.66
CA SER A 135 6.96 -5.61 -0.50
C SER A 135 7.00 -7.00 0.15
N ALA A 136 5.93 -7.35 0.84
CA ALA A 136 5.67 -8.70 1.32
C ALA A 136 5.38 -9.66 0.15
N THR A 137 5.62 -10.96 0.35
CA THR A 137 5.05 -11.99 -0.52
C THR A 137 3.55 -12.06 -0.24
N PRO A 138 2.68 -11.98 -1.25
CA PRO A 138 1.24 -12.15 -1.05
C PRO A 138 0.96 -13.54 -0.45
N PHE A 139 0.03 -13.62 0.49
CA PHE A 139 -0.53 -14.91 0.84
C PHE A 139 -1.47 -15.34 -0.30
N ILE A 140 -1.23 -16.51 -0.85
CA ILE A 140 -2.11 -17.14 -1.84
C ILE A 140 -2.44 -18.53 -1.29
N ASP A 141 -3.72 -18.86 -1.16
CA ASP A 141 -4.14 -20.19 -0.75
C ASP A 141 -4.06 -21.22 -1.91
N ASP A 142 -4.31 -22.48 -1.62
CA ASP A 142 -4.22 -23.57 -2.60
C ASP A 142 -5.23 -23.43 -3.77
N ASN A 143 -6.24 -22.57 -3.63
CA ASN A 143 -7.24 -22.27 -4.65
C ASN A 143 -6.94 -20.98 -5.43
N GLY A 144 -5.85 -20.29 -5.12
CA GLY A 144 -5.42 -19.07 -5.80
C GLY A 144 -6.05 -17.78 -5.24
N HIS A 145 -6.70 -17.82 -4.08
CA HIS A 145 -7.21 -16.61 -3.44
C HIS A 145 -6.08 -15.87 -2.72
N GLU A 146 -5.90 -14.61 -3.09
CA GLU A 146 -4.83 -13.76 -2.62
C GLU A 146 -5.31 -12.85 -1.47
N ALA A 147 -4.49 -12.72 -0.41
CA ALA A 147 -4.69 -11.77 0.67
C ALA A 147 -3.74 -10.57 0.53
N ILE A 148 -4.31 -9.38 0.44
CA ILE A 148 -3.59 -8.11 0.33
C ILE A 148 -3.32 -7.56 1.73
N ASP A 149 -2.05 -7.33 2.04
CA ASP A 149 -1.62 -6.62 3.24
C ASP A 149 -1.76 -5.10 3.02
N LEU A 150 -2.71 -4.50 3.71
CA LEU A 150 -2.93 -3.05 3.69
C LEU A 150 -2.17 -2.32 4.82
N GLY A 151 -1.33 -3.01 5.58
CA GLY A 151 -0.62 -2.44 6.72
C GLY A 151 -1.58 -1.91 7.80
N LEU A 152 -2.70 -2.59 8.01
CA LEU A 152 -3.69 -2.23 9.04
C LEU A 152 -3.14 -2.52 10.44
N PRO A 153 -3.48 -1.72 11.46
CA PRO A 153 -3.00 -1.89 12.84
C PRO A 153 -3.22 -3.29 13.42
N SER A 154 -4.35 -3.94 13.10
CA SER A 154 -4.64 -5.32 13.53
C SER A 154 -3.82 -6.38 12.80
N GLY A 155 -3.18 -6.03 11.68
CA GLY A 155 -2.55 -6.97 10.74
C GLY A 155 -3.54 -7.74 9.87
N THR A 156 -4.84 -7.40 9.89
CA THR A 156 -5.87 -8.01 9.04
C THR A 156 -5.56 -7.80 7.57
N LYS A 157 -5.53 -8.90 6.80
CA LYS A 157 -5.34 -8.89 5.35
C LYS A 157 -6.66 -9.17 4.66
N TRP A 158 -6.94 -8.44 3.59
CA TRP A 158 -8.18 -8.50 2.84
C TRP A 158 -8.01 -9.29 1.55
N ALA A 159 -8.99 -10.11 1.20
CA ALA A 159 -8.98 -10.80 -0.08
C ALA A 159 -8.97 -9.82 -1.25
N ASN A 160 -8.32 -10.21 -2.36
CA ASN A 160 -8.30 -9.42 -3.58
C ASN A 160 -9.63 -9.47 -4.37
N MET A 161 -10.49 -10.46 -4.11
CA MET A 161 -11.77 -10.65 -4.82
C MET A 161 -12.90 -11.10 -3.87
N ASN A 162 -14.14 -11.08 -4.34
CA ASN A 162 -15.33 -11.51 -3.61
C ASN A 162 -15.47 -13.03 -3.61
N VAL A 163 -16.20 -13.60 -2.67
CA VAL A 163 -16.58 -15.03 -2.70
C VAL A 163 -17.36 -15.32 -3.98
N GLY A 164 -16.90 -16.33 -4.73
CA GLY A 164 -17.47 -16.75 -6.01
C GLY A 164 -17.05 -15.90 -7.21
N ALA A 165 -16.17 -14.91 -7.03
CA ALA A 165 -15.55 -14.16 -8.13
C ALA A 165 -14.34 -14.90 -8.70
N SER A 166 -14.00 -14.64 -9.97
CA SER A 166 -12.80 -15.12 -10.65
C SER A 166 -11.75 -14.03 -10.86
N SER A 167 -12.10 -12.78 -10.61
CA SER A 167 -11.21 -11.61 -10.69
C SER A 167 -11.61 -10.53 -9.67
N PRO A 168 -10.74 -9.55 -9.38
CA PRO A 168 -11.05 -8.49 -8.41
C PRO A 168 -12.27 -7.64 -8.74
N GLU A 169 -12.59 -7.49 -10.03
CA GLU A 169 -13.73 -6.70 -10.52
C GLU A 169 -15.03 -7.49 -10.65
N ASP A 170 -15.00 -8.82 -10.56
CA ASP A 170 -16.20 -9.64 -10.60
C ASP A 170 -17.05 -9.41 -9.34
N TYR A 171 -18.36 -9.35 -9.52
CA TYR A 171 -19.30 -9.18 -8.41
C TYR A 171 -19.33 -10.36 -7.44
N GLY A 172 -19.02 -11.58 -7.92
CA GLY A 172 -19.11 -12.82 -7.16
C GLY A 172 -20.55 -13.22 -6.87
N LEU A 173 -20.71 -13.96 -5.77
CA LEU A 173 -22.01 -14.43 -5.32
C LEU A 173 -22.61 -13.52 -4.24
N TYR A 174 -23.94 -13.57 -4.15
CA TYR A 174 -24.74 -12.89 -3.13
C TYR A 174 -25.19 -13.90 -2.08
N PHE A 175 -25.12 -13.50 -0.82
CA PHE A 175 -25.45 -14.32 0.34
C PHE A 175 -26.44 -13.56 1.24
N ALA A 176 -27.48 -14.23 1.74
CA ALA A 176 -28.18 -13.73 2.90
C ALA A 176 -27.28 -13.90 4.14
N TRP A 177 -27.41 -13.01 5.11
CA TRP A 177 -26.49 -12.98 6.26
C TRP A 177 -26.56 -14.26 7.10
N GLY A 178 -25.45 -14.95 7.22
CA GLY A 178 -25.34 -16.25 7.90
C GLY A 178 -25.69 -17.45 7.01
N GLU A 179 -26.05 -17.25 5.75
CA GLU A 179 -26.19 -18.32 4.78
C GLU A 179 -24.90 -18.53 4.00
N THR A 180 -24.61 -19.78 3.66
CA THR A 180 -23.35 -20.19 3.02
C THR A 180 -23.52 -20.67 1.59
N VAL A 181 -24.75 -20.78 1.12
CA VAL A 181 -25.09 -20.98 -0.29
C VAL A 181 -25.22 -19.61 -0.94
N GLY A 182 -24.40 -19.35 -1.95
CA GLY A 182 -24.41 -18.10 -2.69
C GLY A 182 -25.14 -18.24 -4.03
N TYR A 183 -25.69 -17.12 -4.50
CA TYR A 183 -26.46 -17.03 -5.74
C TYR A 183 -25.86 -15.96 -6.65
N GLY A 184 -25.91 -16.16 -7.96
CA GLY A 184 -25.41 -15.21 -8.93
C GLY A 184 -26.18 -13.90 -8.97
N SER A 185 -25.68 -12.98 -9.79
CA SER A 185 -26.37 -11.70 -10.06
C SER A 185 -27.64 -11.88 -10.90
N ASP A 186 -27.72 -12.96 -11.66
CA ASP A 186 -28.87 -13.31 -12.46
C ASP A 186 -29.98 -13.87 -11.57
N THR A 187 -31.14 -13.22 -11.60
CA THR A 187 -32.33 -13.65 -10.86
C THR A 187 -33.04 -14.85 -11.48
N SER A 188 -32.56 -15.37 -12.62
CA SER A 188 -33.07 -16.56 -13.30
C SER A 188 -32.80 -17.86 -12.52
N ASP A 189 -31.94 -17.80 -11.49
CA ASP A 189 -31.68 -18.94 -10.57
C ASP A 189 -32.91 -19.34 -9.73
N GLY A 190 -34.00 -18.52 -9.77
CA GLY A 190 -35.24 -18.76 -9.06
C GLY A 190 -35.17 -18.52 -7.56
N HIS A 191 -34.03 -18.07 -7.00
CA HIS A 191 -33.89 -17.74 -5.60
C HIS A 191 -34.38 -16.32 -5.32
N SER A 192 -35.23 -16.19 -4.29
CA SER A 192 -35.66 -14.89 -3.76
C SER A 192 -34.97 -14.59 -2.44
N PHE A 193 -34.36 -13.42 -2.33
CA PHE A 193 -33.77 -12.92 -1.10
C PHE A 193 -34.84 -12.17 -0.28
N ASP A 194 -35.64 -12.90 0.47
CA ASP A 194 -36.73 -12.39 1.30
C ASP A 194 -36.85 -13.18 2.61
N TRP A 195 -37.78 -12.76 3.48
CA TRP A 195 -37.99 -13.45 4.76
C TRP A 195 -38.60 -14.84 4.62
N ALA A 196 -39.26 -15.15 3.51
CA ALA A 196 -39.88 -16.47 3.31
C ALA A 196 -38.80 -17.52 2.96
N SER A 197 -37.73 -17.12 2.30
CA SER A 197 -36.59 -17.97 1.91
C SER A 197 -35.47 -18.01 2.95
N TYR A 198 -35.43 -17.02 3.87
CA TYR A 198 -34.31 -16.86 4.81
C TYR A 198 -34.20 -17.97 5.83
N LYS A 199 -33.05 -18.65 5.89
CA LYS A 199 -32.79 -19.85 6.71
C LYS A 199 -33.04 -19.67 8.21
N TYR A 200 -32.75 -18.49 8.76
CA TYR A 200 -32.79 -18.24 10.20
C TYR A 200 -34.05 -17.54 10.69
N CYS A 201 -35.18 -17.80 10.02
CA CYS A 201 -36.51 -17.42 10.50
C CYS A 201 -37.57 -18.42 10.02
N ASN A 202 -38.80 -18.27 10.52
CA ASN A 202 -39.96 -19.01 10.05
C ASN A 202 -40.86 -18.07 9.22
N GLY A 203 -40.29 -17.54 8.14
CA GLY A 203 -41.01 -16.73 7.16
C GLY A 203 -41.20 -15.23 7.52
N SER A 204 -40.68 -14.76 8.67
CA SER A 204 -40.81 -13.35 9.09
C SER A 204 -39.64 -12.88 9.95
N TYR A 205 -39.34 -11.59 9.90
CA TYR A 205 -38.34 -10.97 10.79
C TYR A 205 -38.69 -11.03 12.28
N THR A 206 -39.92 -11.34 12.62
CA THR A 206 -40.42 -11.55 14.01
C THR A 206 -40.36 -13.00 14.46
N THR A 207 -39.85 -13.91 13.63
CA THR A 207 -39.80 -15.36 13.92
C THR A 207 -38.37 -15.91 13.76
N LEU A 208 -37.35 -15.11 14.15
CA LEU A 208 -35.94 -15.47 14.05
C LEU A 208 -35.64 -16.70 14.93
N THR A 209 -34.83 -17.60 14.38
CA THR A 209 -34.45 -18.86 15.04
C THR A 209 -32.99 -18.86 15.51
N LYS A 210 -32.16 -17.93 15.06
CA LYS A 210 -30.74 -17.81 15.43
C LYS A 210 -30.26 -16.33 15.31
N TYR A 211 -29.22 -16.00 16.08
CA TYR A 211 -28.67 -14.65 16.15
C TYR A 211 -29.70 -13.60 16.55
N CYS A 212 -30.42 -13.89 17.62
CA CYS A 212 -31.47 -13.03 18.12
C CYS A 212 -31.17 -12.59 19.56
N THR A 213 -31.18 -11.26 19.79
CA THR A 213 -30.89 -10.67 21.10
C THR A 213 -32.15 -10.09 21.76
N ASN A 214 -33.30 -10.14 21.07
CA ASN A 214 -34.56 -9.57 21.55
C ASN A 214 -35.74 -10.51 21.25
N SER A 215 -36.45 -10.94 22.30
CA SER A 215 -37.57 -11.89 22.22
C SER A 215 -38.75 -11.39 21.35
N SER A 216 -38.83 -10.10 21.07
CA SER A 216 -39.84 -9.56 20.14
C SER A 216 -39.62 -10.00 18.69
N TYR A 217 -38.43 -10.51 18.36
CA TYR A 217 -38.05 -10.91 17.00
C TYR A 217 -37.82 -12.42 16.86
N GLY A 218 -37.88 -13.20 17.93
CA GLY A 218 -37.75 -14.66 17.84
C GLY A 218 -37.10 -15.30 19.05
N THR A 219 -36.45 -16.45 18.84
CA THR A 219 -35.75 -17.22 19.86
C THR A 219 -34.41 -16.56 20.21
N VAL A 220 -34.26 -16.10 21.45
CA VAL A 220 -33.08 -15.41 21.93
C VAL A 220 -31.95 -16.39 22.18
N ASP A 221 -30.81 -16.22 21.46
CA ASP A 221 -29.57 -16.95 21.69
C ASP A 221 -28.40 -16.00 22.07
N ASN A 222 -28.62 -14.68 22.02
CA ASN A 222 -27.65 -13.59 22.32
C ASN A 222 -26.37 -13.65 21.49
N LYS A 223 -26.36 -14.38 20.38
CA LYS A 223 -25.22 -14.36 19.44
C LYS A 223 -25.23 -13.11 18.58
N THR A 224 -24.13 -12.38 18.57
CA THR A 224 -23.97 -11.13 17.82
C THR A 224 -22.94 -11.22 16.69
N THR A 225 -22.31 -12.38 16.54
CA THR A 225 -21.33 -12.66 15.48
C THR A 225 -21.63 -14.04 14.91
N LEU A 226 -21.43 -14.22 13.61
CA LEU A 226 -21.64 -15.50 12.94
C LEU A 226 -20.71 -16.59 13.51
N ASP A 227 -21.27 -17.77 13.72
CA ASP A 227 -20.48 -18.99 13.88
C ASP A 227 -19.76 -19.29 12.56
N LEU A 228 -18.57 -19.92 12.60
CA LEU A 228 -17.82 -20.24 11.38
C LEU A 228 -18.60 -21.15 10.40
N SER A 229 -19.49 -22.03 10.92
CA SER A 229 -20.37 -22.85 10.08
C SER A 229 -21.40 -22.05 9.27
N ASP A 230 -21.63 -20.80 9.62
CA ASP A 230 -22.58 -19.89 8.99
C ASP A 230 -21.87 -18.69 8.33
N ASP A 231 -20.54 -18.73 8.26
CA ASP A 231 -19.70 -17.74 7.60
C ASP A 231 -19.46 -18.16 6.14
N ALA A 232 -19.99 -17.38 5.20
CA ALA A 232 -19.92 -17.69 3.78
C ALA A 232 -18.48 -17.78 3.25
N ALA A 233 -17.56 -16.94 3.75
CA ALA A 233 -16.16 -17.00 3.35
C ALA A 233 -15.47 -18.27 3.87
N TYR A 234 -15.68 -18.59 5.14
CA TYR A 234 -15.10 -19.79 5.75
C TYR A 234 -15.58 -21.08 5.06
N VAL A 235 -16.87 -21.18 4.78
CA VAL A 235 -17.44 -22.40 4.18
C VAL A 235 -17.05 -22.56 2.73
N ASN A 236 -16.99 -21.47 1.95
CA ASN A 236 -16.70 -21.52 0.51
C ASN A 236 -15.20 -21.53 0.18
N TRP A 237 -14.36 -20.86 0.99
CA TRP A 237 -12.93 -20.72 0.72
C TRP A 237 -12.03 -21.50 1.67
N GLY A 238 -12.60 -22.08 2.74
CA GLY A 238 -11.86 -22.89 3.71
C GLY A 238 -11.37 -22.11 4.92
N SER A 239 -10.69 -22.85 5.82
CA SER A 239 -10.40 -22.40 7.19
C SER A 239 -9.45 -21.21 7.32
N SER A 240 -8.76 -20.85 6.24
CA SER A 240 -7.88 -19.66 6.21
C SER A 240 -8.66 -18.35 6.08
N TRP A 241 -9.93 -18.40 5.70
CA TRP A 241 -10.75 -17.24 5.39
C TRP A 241 -11.96 -17.12 6.32
N ARG A 242 -12.44 -15.91 6.48
CA ARG A 242 -13.72 -15.59 7.15
C ARG A 242 -14.27 -14.26 6.65
N MET A 243 -15.51 -13.97 6.96
CA MET A 243 -16.08 -12.65 6.79
C MET A 243 -15.42 -11.67 7.77
N PRO A 244 -15.22 -10.39 7.36
CA PRO A 244 -14.73 -9.35 8.27
C PRO A 244 -15.75 -9.09 9.39
N THR A 245 -15.28 -8.74 10.57
CA THR A 245 -16.11 -8.13 11.61
C THR A 245 -16.45 -6.69 11.26
N TYR A 246 -17.42 -6.09 11.95
CA TYR A 246 -17.72 -4.67 11.80
C TYR A 246 -16.52 -3.76 12.17
N ASP A 247 -15.78 -4.13 13.22
CA ASP A 247 -14.63 -3.37 13.67
C ASP A 247 -13.49 -3.40 12.61
N GLU A 248 -13.29 -4.51 11.91
CA GLU A 248 -12.32 -4.61 10.81
C GLU A 248 -12.75 -3.80 9.57
N ILE A 249 -14.07 -3.68 9.33
CA ILE A 249 -14.59 -2.75 8.31
C ILE A 249 -14.28 -1.30 8.72
N CYS A 250 -14.50 -0.92 9.98
CA CYS A 250 -14.15 0.41 10.49
C CYS A 250 -12.65 0.66 10.35
N GLU A 251 -11.81 -0.29 10.73
CA GLU A 251 -10.35 -0.18 10.61
C GLU A 251 -9.92 0.01 9.15
N LEU A 252 -10.53 -0.71 8.20
CA LEU A 252 -10.28 -0.50 6.76
C LEU A 252 -10.53 0.96 6.35
N PHE A 253 -11.65 1.55 6.78
CA PHE A 253 -11.97 2.94 6.46
C PHE A 253 -11.01 3.94 7.10
N ASP A 254 -10.67 3.74 8.35
CA ASP A 254 -9.79 4.65 9.11
C ASP A 254 -8.37 4.69 8.54
N ASN A 255 -7.89 3.57 7.99
CA ASN A 255 -6.50 3.40 7.55
C ASN A 255 -6.31 3.42 6.02
N THR A 256 -7.36 3.65 5.26
CA THR A 256 -7.29 3.77 3.79
C THR A 256 -7.91 5.06 3.30
N THR A 257 -7.58 5.43 2.06
CA THR A 257 -8.35 6.40 1.27
C THR A 257 -9.23 5.64 0.29
N SER A 258 -10.50 6.01 0.17
CA SER A 258 -11.41 5.36 -0.75
C SER A 258 -11.75 6.28 -1.94
N THR A 259 -11.62 5.75 -3.16
CA THR A 259 -11.85 6.50 -4.40
C THR A 259 -12.76 5.71 -5.32
N TRP A 260 -13.83 6.35 -5.83
CA TRP A 260 -14.66 5.77 -6.87
C TRP A 260 -13.87 5.66 -8.16
N THR A 261 -13.88 4.49 -8.80
CA THR A 261 -13.14 4.22 -10.03
C THR A 261 -13.75 3.04 -10.77
N SER A 262 -13.16 2.66 -11.90
CA SER A 262 -13.51 1.43 -12.61
C SER A 262 -12.27 0.56 -12.87
N VAL A 263 -12.47 -0.75 -12.87
CA VAL A 263 -11.47 -1.75 -13.26
C VAL A 263 -12.10 -2.61 -14.35
N ASN A 264 -11.45 -2.71 -15.51
CA ASN A 264 -11.95 -3.46 -16.67
C ASN A 264 -13.41 -3.13 -17.03
N GLY A 265 -13.83 -1.86 -16.85
CA GLY A 265 -15.18 -1.40 -17.15
C GLY A 265 -16.21 -1.62 -16.03
N VAL A 266 -15.85 -2.26 -14.93
CA VAL A 266 -16.70 -2.46 -13.76
C VAL A 266 -16.46 -1.33 -12.76
N SER A 267 -17.52 -0.60 -12.41
CA SER A 267 -17.47 0.48 -11.41
C SER A 267 -17.37 -0.07 -10.00
N GLY A 268 -16.72 0.70 -9.13
CA GLY A 268 -16.55 0.32 -7.71
C GLY A 268 -15.68 1.32 -6.95
N ARG A 269 -15.24 0.92 -5.76
CA ARG A 269 -14.30 1.72 -4.97
C ARG A 269 -12.99 1.01 -4.75
N ARG A 270 -11.91 1.78 -4.91
CA ARG A 270 -10.56 1.38 -4.53
C ARG A 270 -10.26 1.92 -3.14
N PHE A 271 -9.88 1.03 -2.24
CA PHE A 271 -9.40 1.35 -0.90
C PHE A 271 -7.87 1.23 -0.91
N THR A 272 -7.19 2.37 -0.79
CA THR A 272 -5.72 2.45 -0.83
C THR A 272 -5.17 2.73 0.56
N SER A 273 -4.28 1.88 1.02
CA SER A 273 -3.63 2.02 2.33
C SER A 273 -2.88 3.35 2.46
N LYS A 274 -3.06 4.01 3.60
CA LYS A 274 -2.28 5.20 4.00
C LYS A 274 -0.87 4.83 4.47
N THR A 275 -0.62 3.56 4.78
CA THR A 275 0.63 3.08 5.36
C THR A 275 1.62 2.60 4.30
N ASN A 276 1.15 1.78 3.33
CA ASN A 276 2.03 1.08 2.39
C ASN A 276 1.65 1.25 0.92
N GLY A 277 0.55 1.96 0.62
CA GLY A 277 0.07 2.21 -0.75
C GLY A 277 -0.60 1.02 -1.44
N ASN A 278 -0.62 -0.17 -0.84
CA ASN A 278 -1.35 -1.31 -1.36
C ASN A 278 -2.86 -1.02 -1.40
N SER A 279 -3.58 -1.66 -2.29
CA SER A 279 -5.01 -1.38 -2.43
C SER A 279 -5.82 -2.62 -2.77
N ILE A 280 -7.10 -2.60 -2.37
CA ILE A 280 -8.12 -3.53 -2.83
C ILE A 280 -9.19 -2.77 -3.62
N PHE A 281 -9.80 -3.45 -4.59
CA PHE A 281 -10.94 -2.92 -5.33
C PHE A 281 -12.19 -3.68 -4.93
N LEU A 282 -13.24 -2.98 -4.51
CA LEU A 282 -14.55 -3.50 -4.21
C LEU A 282 -15.51 -3.07 -5.32
N PRO A 283 -15.97 -3.99 -6.18
CA PRO A 283 -16.92 -3.65 -7.24
C PRO A 283 -18.27 -3.20 -6.68
N ALA A 284 -18.96 -2.35 -7.42
CA ALA A 284 -20.32 -1.89 -7.10
C ALA A 284 -21.33 -3.00 -7.41
N ALA A 285 -21.28 -4.06 -6.60
CA ALA A 285 -22.06 -5.27 -6.79
C ALA A 285 -23.56 -5.08 -6.45
N GLY A 286 -23.93 -3.98 -5.80
CA GLY A 286 -25.30 -3.75 -5.37
C GLY A 286 -25.75 -4.73 -4.27
N TYR A 287 -27.03 -5.04 -4.27
CA TYR A 287 -27.64 -6.08 -3.43
C TYR A 287 -28.78 -6.77 -4.19
N ARG A 288 -29.24 -7.92 -3.71
CA ARG A 288 -30.45 -8.57 -4.18
C ARG A 288 -31.52 -8.56 -3.08
N TYR A 289 -32.73 -8.16 -3.43
CA TYR A 289 -33.92 -8.26 -2.57
C TYR A 289 -35.18 -8.45 -3.45
N GLY A 290 -35.81 -9.60 -3.36
CA GLY A 290 -36.79 -10.02 -4.33
C GLY A 290 -36.20 -10.07 -5.74
N SER A 291 -36.75 -9.29 -6.66
CA SER A 291 -36.27 -9.12 -8.03
C SER A 291 -35.42 -7.85 -8.25
N SER A 292 -35.11 -7.09 -7.20
CA SER A 292 -34.35 -5.84 -7.31
C SER A 292 -32.84 -6.08 -7.19
N SER A 293 -32.05 -5.33 -7.98
CA SER A 293 -30.59 -5.31 -7.95
C SER A 293 -30.10 -3.93 -8.37
N ASP A 294 -29.16 -3.37 -7.63
CA ASP A 294 -28.55 -2.04 -7.88
C ASP A 294 -27.11 -2.16 -8.39
N GLN A 295 -26.82 -3.20 -9.16
CA GLN A 295 -25.49 -3.44 -9.73
C GLN A 295 -24.95 -2.27 -10.56
N GLY A 296 -23.69 -1.96 -10.38
CA GLY A 296 -22.97 -0.90 -11.09
C GLY A 296 -23.12 0.48 -10.50
N ALA A 297 -24.06 0.70 -9.56
CA ALA A 297 -24.30 1.98 -8.90
C ALA A 297 -23.76 2.00 -7.46
N ASP A 298 -24.01 0.92 -6.70
CA ASP A 298 -23.78 0.83 -5.28
C ASP A 298 -22.99 -0.45 -4.94
N GLY A 299 -22.28 -0.45 -3.82
CA GLY A 299 -21.64 -1.66 -3.27
C GLY A 299 -22.07 -1.87 -1.83
N TYR A 300 -22.52 -3.09 -1.53
CA TYR A 300 -22.86 -3.54 -0.17
C TYR A 300 -22.19 -4.87 0.15
N TYR A 301 -21.50 -4.91 1.31
CA TYR A 301 -20.67 -6.03 1.71
C TYR A 301 -20.95 -6.41 3.15
N TRP A 302 -21.36 -7.65 3.38
CA TRP A 302 -21.64 -8.13 4.71
C TRP A 302 -20.40 -8.14 5.62
N SER A 303 -20.62 -7.77 6.89
CA SER A 303 -19.75 -8.19 7.99
C SER A 303 -20.34 -9.43 8.66
N SER A 304 -19.52 -10.12 9.49
CA SER A 304 -19.99 -11.21 10.36
C SER A 304 -20.77 -10.71 11.59
N SER A 305 -20.95 -9.39 11.76
CA SER A 305 -21.52 -8.80 12.97
C SER A 305 -22.99 -8.46 12.81
N LEU A 306 -23.79 -8.86 13.81
CA LEU A 306 -25.19 -8.46 13.93
C LEU A 306 -25.27 -6.94 14.20
N TYR A 307 -26.32 -6.28 13.70
CA TYR A 307 -26.64 -4.91 14.12
C TYR A 307 -27.35 -4.95 15.48
N THR A 308 -26.72 -4.39 16.50
CA THR A 308 -27.22 -4.45 17.89
C THR A 308 -27.81 -3.14 18.39
N TRP A 309 -27.71 -2.05 17.58
CA TRP A 309 -28.32 -0.78 17.95
C TRP A 309 -29.85 -0.86 17.79
N ALA A 310 -30.57 -0.21 18.69
CA ALA A 310 -32.05 -0.18 18.72
C ALA A 310 -32.71 -1.56 18.87
N SER A 311 -31.98 -2.57 19.34
CA SER A 311 -32.47 -3.95 19.58
C SER A 311 -33.09 -4.64 18.34
N SER A 312 -32.70 -4.22 17.13
CA SER A 312 -33.23 -4.79 15.88
C SER A 312 -32.40 -6.02 15.47
N SER A 313 -32.79 -7.21 15.98
CA SER A 313 -32.10 -8.46 15.63
C SER A 313 -32.29 -8.90 14.17
N TYR A 314 -33.12 -8.23 13.40
CA TYR A 314 -33.38 -8.55 11.99
C TYR A 314 -32.43 -7.89 11.00
N ASP A 315 -31.54 -7.01 11.47
CA ASP A 315 -30.51 -6.36 10.65
C ASP A 315 -29.11 -6.88 10.98
N ALA A 316 -28.23 -6.82 9.99
CA ALA A 316 -26.80 -7.07 10.16
C ALA A 316 -25.97 -5.91 9.62
N ARG A 317 -24.75 -5.75 10.14
CA ARG A 317 -23.80 -4.72 9.75
C ARG A 317 -23.23 -5.00 8.38
N SER A 318 -23.08 -3.93 7.59
CA SER A 318 -22.46 -3.98 6.28
C SER A 318 -21.61 -2.73 6.01
N LEU A 319 -20.65 -2.86 5.12
CA LEU A 319 -20.01 -1.75 4.43
C LEU A 319 -20.91 -1.34 3.27
N GLY A 320 -21.10 -0.04 3.07
CA GLY A 320 -21.84 0.48 1.93
C GLY A 320 -21.13 1.64 1.26
N PHE A 321 -21.26 1.74 -0.07
CA PHE A 321 -20.74 2.87 -0.82
C PHE A 321 -21.51 3.15 -2.11
N PHE A 322 -21.40 4.40 -2.55
CA PHE A 322 -21.91 4.95 -3.81
C PHE A 322 -20.77 5.68 -4.52
N SER A 323 -21.08 6.33 -5.63
CA SER A 323 -20.09 7.11 -6.39
C SER A 323 -19.49 8.27 -5.57
N ASP A 324 -20.26 8.92 -4.72
CA ASP A 324 -19.90 10.12 -3.96
C ASP A 324 -19.65 9.87 -2.46
N TYR A 325 -20.06 8.72 -1.95
CA TYR A 325 -19.96 8.41 -0.53
C TYR A 325 -19.56 6.93 -0.27
N ALA A 326 -18.87 6.72 0.84
CA ALA A 326 -18.63 5.38 1.40
C ALA A 326 -18.65 5.45 2.93
N GLY A 327 -19.17 4.42 3.58
CA GLY A 327 -19.27 4.42 5.03
C GLY A 327 -19.46 3.04 5.65
N THR A 328 -19.33 3.02 6.97
CA THR A 328 -19.45 1.81 7.80
C THR A 328 -20.79 1.72 8.52
N ASN A 329 -21.55 2.81 8.58
CA ASN A 329 -22.79 2.88 9.39
C ASN A 329 -24.00 2.34 8.63
N TYR A 330 -23.83 1.25 7.88
CA TYR A 330 -24.93 0.59 7.20
C TYR A 330 -25.38 -0.65 7.95
N SER A 331 -26.68 -0.88 7.93
CA SER A 331 -27.31 -2.13 8.34
C SER A 331 -28.44 -2.46 7.39
N HIS A 332 -28.62 -3.73 7.12
CA HIS A 332 -29.64 -4.19 6.18
C HIS A 332 -30.33 -5.45 6.72
N TYR A 333 -31.54 -5.68 6.26
CA TYR A 333 -32.28 -6.90 6.52
C TYR A 333 -31.43 -8.12 6.18
N ARG A 334 -31.28 -9.02 7.15
CA ARG A 334 -30.44 -10.23 7.05
C ARG A 334 -30.81 -11.13 5.87
N CYS A 335 -32.05 -11.07 5.41
CA CYS A 335 -32.54 -11.83 4.26
C CYS A 335 -32.09 -11.27 2.91
N ARG A 336 -31.53 -10.05 2.85
CA ARG A 336 -30.99 -9.51 1.60
C ARG A 336 -29.73 -10.25 1.17
N GLY A 337 -29.57 -10.43 -0.15
CA GLY A 337 -28.33 -10.92 -0.73
C GLY A 337 -27.32 -9.80 -0.91
N GLN A 338 -26.16 -9.87 -0.24
CA GLN A 338 -25.04 -8.97 -0.42
C GLN A 338 -23.76 -9.76 -0.69
N SER A 339 -22.78 -9.08 -1.29
CA SER A 339 -21.45 -9.64 -1.52
C SER A 339 -20.69 -9.89 -0.23
N VAL A 340 -19.74 -10.82 -0.28
CA VAL A 340 -18.80 -11.11 0.81
C VAL A 340 -17.38 -10.89 0.30
N ARG A 341 -16.65 -9.98 0.94
CA ARG A 341 -15.22 -9.79 0.77
C ARG A 341 -14.50 -10.42 1.97
N PRO A 342 -13.80 -11.54 1.78
CA PRO A 342 -13.12 -12.21 2.88
C PRO A 342 -11.96 -11.43 3.48
N VAL A 343 -11.62 -11.78 4.71
CA VAL A 343 -10.34 -11.46 5.35
C VAL A 343 -9.62 -12.75 5.73
N LEU A 344 -8.27 -12.68 5.75
CA LEU A 344 -7.46 -13.81 6.20
C LEU A 344 -7.66 -14.01 7.70
N ARG A 345 -7.87 -15.25 8.10
CA ARG A 345 -7.99 -15.63 9.50
C ARG A 345 -6.60 -15.69 10.12
N ASN A 346 -6.34 -14.89 11.14
CA ASN A 346 -5.12 -14.92 11.96
C ASN A 346 -5.13 -16.11 12.91
#